data_8275ed874a299ac96e25a3dca044d17b
#
_entry.id   8275ed874a299ac96e25a3dca044d17b
#
_cell.length_a   1.000
_cell.length_b   1.000
_cell.length_c   1.000
_cell.angle_alpha   90.00
_cell.angle_beta   90.00
_cell.angle_gamma   90.00
#
_symmetry.space_group_name_H-M   'P 1'
#
loop_
_entity.id
_entity.type
_entity.pdbx_description
1 polymer ?
#
loop_
_entity_poly.entity_id
_entity_poly.type
_entity_poly.pdbx_seq_one_letter_code
_entity_poly.pdbx_strand_id
1 'polypeptide(L)'
;MGKNKNKQKRNPPKNGFQSAHAPAADTNRNNREEPNMSFATESGPENVVTIKVVGVGGAGNNVVNRMVKSGTQGIEYVAVNTDKQALAVSSADQKIQIGEKLTHGQGAGSDPDVGKRSAEESRNNIAKSLENADMVFITAGMGGGTGTGAAPTIADIA
;
A
#
# COMPACT_ATOMS: atom_id res chain seq x y z
N MET A 1 -5.21 60.13 15.02
CA MET A 1 -5.05 59.81 16.44
C MET A 1 -4.81 58.34 16.55
N GLY A 2 -3.57 57.84 16.62
CA GLY A 2 -2.59 57.86 17.70
C GLY A 2 -2.82 56.56 18.47
N LYS A 3 -1.93 55.65 18.59
CA LYS A 3 -0.66 55.55 19.29
C LYS A 3 0.09 54.27 19.00
N ASN A 4 1.31 54.47 18.60
CA ASN A 4 2.44 53.59 18.59
C ASN A 4 2.78 53.10 20.01
N LYS A 5 3.03 51.76 20.22
CA LYS A 5 3.73 51.26 21.41
C LYS A 5 4.77 50.23 21.02
N ASN A 6 5.97 50.75 20.89
CA ASN A 6 7.29 50.14 20.96
C ASN A 6 7.41 49.26 22.21
N LYS A 7 7.85 48.00 22.09
CA LYS A 7 8.34 47.16 23.22
C LYS A 7 9.70 46.60 22.90
N GLN A 8 10.65 47.15 23.62
CA GLN A 8 12.06 46.85 23.75
C GLN A 8 12.38 45.38 23.94
N LYS A 9 13.38 44.97 23.19
CA LYS A 9 14.17 43.72 23.43
C LYS A 9 15.01 43.91 24.71
N ARG A 10 14.90 42.98 25.65
CA ARG A 10 15.83 42.80 26.77
C ARG A 10 16.73 41.63 26.50
N ASN A 11 18.06 41.86 26.44
CA ASN A 11 19.12 40.86 26.45
C ASN A 11 19.35 40.39 27.90
N PRO A 12 19.60 39.08 28.13
CA PRO A 12 20.11 38.60 29.42
C PRO A 12 21.63 38.72 29.52
N PRO A 13 22.20 38.78 30.72
CA PRO A 13 23.59 39.11 30.98
C PRO A 13 24.54 37.93 30.81
N LYS A 14 25.77 38.27 30.38
CA LYS A 14 26.93 37.36 30.33
C LYS A 14 27.51 37.26 31.74
N ASN A 15 27.55 36.06 32.33
CA ASN A 15 28.40 35.80 33.46
C ASN A 15 29.52 34.83 33.02
N GLY A 16 30.74 35.35 33.07
CA GLY A 16 31.96 34.60 32.96
C GLY A 16 32.29 33.93 34.29
N PHE A 17 32.80 32.72 34.22
CA PHE A 17 33.56 32.08 35.29
C PHE A 17 34.82 31.55 34.67
N GLN A 18 35.95 32.20 35.05
CA GLN A 18 37.30 31.66 34.95
C GLN A 18 37.59 30.84 36.18
N SER A 19 38.32 29.79 36.03
CA SER A 19 39.36 29.15 36.86
C SER A 19 39.21 27.64 36.75
N ALA A 20 40.19 26.81 36.80
CA ALA A 20 41.57 26.83 37.21
C ALA A 20 42.25 25.58 36.62
N HIS A 21 43.52 25.70 36.34
CA HIS A 21 44.45 24.61 36.04
C HIS A 21 44.48 23.55 37.12
N ALA A 22 44.52 22.26 36.72
CA ALA A 22 45.12 21.17 37.50
C ALA A 22 45.75 20.16 36.52
N PRO A 23 46.82 19.46 36.93
CA PRO A 23 47.84 18.95 36.00
C PRO A 23 47.56 17.53 35.49
N ALA A 24 48.29 17.20 34.42
CA ALA A 24 48.34 15.92 33.72
C ALA A 24 48.56 14.72 34.66
N ALA A 25 47.72 13.71 34.52
CA ALA A 25 48.05 12.34 34.90
C ALA A 25 48.09 11.48 33.64
N ASP A 26 49.28 11.10 33.27
CA ASP A 26 49.66 10.09 32.31
C ASP A 26 49.10 8.73 32.77
N THR A 27 48.18 8.14 32.05
CA THR A 27 47.87 6.74 32.16
C THR A 27 47.67 6.15 30.78
N ASN A 28 48.79 5.64 30.28
CA ASN A 28 48.90 4.62 29.29
C ASN A 28 47.93 3.46 29.62
N ARG A 29 46.76 3.39 28.96
CA ARG A 29 45.85 2.24 28.99
C ARG A 29 45.70 1.68 27.58
N ASN A 30 46.43 0.61 27.39
CA ASN A 30 46.20 -0.52 26.51
C ASN A 30 45.03 -0.34 25.53
N ASN A 31 45.39 0.01 24.31
CA ASN A 31 44.57 -0.17 23.11
C ASN A 31 44.37 -1.67 22.92
N ARG A 32 43.36 -2.25 23.56
CA ARG A 32 42.77 -3.51 23.13
C ARG A 32 41.84 -3.12 22.01
N GLU A 33 42.30 -3.32 20.80
CA GLU A 33 41.42 -3.36 19.61
C GLU A 33 40.43 -4.50 19.85
N GLU A 34 39.21 -4.14 20.22
CA GLU A 34 38.10 -5.08 20.14
C GLU A 34 37.87 -5.44 18.65
N PRO A 35 37.82 -6.73 18.31
CA PRO A 35 37.52 -7.12 16.93
C PRO A 35 36.14 -6.59 16.57
N ASN A 36 36.09 -5.62 15.68
CA ASN A 36 34.87 -5.15 15.06
C ASN A 36 34.31 -6.30 14.23
N MET A 37 33.49 -7.17 14.85
CA MET A 37 32.69 -8.13 14.15
C MET A 37 31.56 -7.38 13.45
N SER A 38 31.88 -6.76 12.33
CA SER A 38 30.87 -6.37 11.38
C SER A 38 30.25 -7.68 10.86
N PHE A 39 29.09 -8.04 11.38
CA PHE A 39 28.24 -9.01 10.74
C PHE A 39 27.85 -8.37 9.40
N ALA A 40 28.57 -8.74 8.34
CA ALA A 40 28.08 -8.55 7.00
C ALA A 40 26.85 -9.43 6.90
N THR A 41 25.67 -8.84 7.05
CA THR A 41 24.44 -9.46 6.62
C THR A 41 24.61 -9.57 5.11
N GLU A 42 24.99 -10.74 4.60
CA GLU A 42 24.79 -11.06 3.20
C GLU A 42 23.28 -10.97 2.99
N SER A 43 22.82 -9.80 2.56
CA SER A 43 21.53 -9.64 1.93
C SER A 43 21.65 -10.40 0.59
N GLY A 44 21.33 -11.69 0.64
CA GLY A 44 21.01 -12.44 -0.56
C GLY A 44 19.93 -11.67 -1.33
N PRO A 45 19.68 -11.98 -2.60
CA PRO A 45 18.66 -11.30 -3.36
C PRO A 45 17.38 -11.29 -2.52
N GLU A 46 16.93 -10.09 -2.13
CA GLU A 46 15.66 -9.95 -1.41
C GLU A 46 14.61 -10.57 -2.31
N ASN A 47 14.12 -11.76 -1.94
CA ASN A 47 12.94 -12.32 -2.56
C ASN A 47 11.78 -11.39 -2.18
N VAL A 48 11.57 -10.39 -3.00
CA VAL A 48 10.42 -9.48 -2.85
C VAL A 48 9.18 -10.29 -3.15
N VAL A 49 8.45 -10.67 -2.10
CA VAL A 49 7.17 -11.36 -2.22
C VAL A 49 6.16 -10.43 -2.88
N THR A 50 5.65 -10.83 -4.04
CA THR A 50 4.65 -10.06 -4.78
C THR A 50 3.25 -10.43 -4.28
N ILE A 51 2.63 -9.51 -3.55
CA ILE A 51 1.27 -9.68 -3.01
C ILE A 51 0.31 -8.86 -3.85
N LYS A 52 -0.77 -9.50 -4.32
CA LYS A 52 -1.86 -8.82 -5.02
C LYS A 52 -3.16 -8.87 -4.22
N VAL A 53 -3.87 -7.75 -4.14
CA VAL A 53 -5.20 -7.65 -3.54
C VAL A 53 -6.21 -7.33 -4.62
N VAL A 54 -7.14 -8.24 -4.85
CA VAL A 54 -8.16 -8.16 -5.90
C VAL A 54 -9.50 -7.78 -5.28
N GLY A 55 -10.00 -6.60 -5.61
CA GLY A 55 -11.33 -6.14 -5.23
C GLY A 55 -12.35 -6.50 -6.31
N VAL A 56 -13.36 -7.30 -5.98
CA VAL A 56 -14.35 -7.80 -6.93
C VAL A 56 -15.72 -7.16 -6.69
N GLY A 57 -16.25 -6.52 -7.73
CA GLY A 57 -17.52 -5.79 -7.67
C GLY A 57 -17.45 -4.50 -6.85
N GLY A 58 -18.56 -3.81 -6.68
CA GLY A 58 -18.58 -2.49 -6.03
C GLY A 58 -18.04 -2.50 -4.61
N ALA A 59 -18.44 -3.46 -3.78
CA ALA A 59 -17.98 -3.55 -2.40
C ALA A 59 -16.49 -3.88 -2.31
N GLY A 60 -15.99 -4.84 -3.10
CA GLY A 60 -14.57 -5.17 -3.16
C GLY A 60 -13.72 -4.00 -3.64
N ASN A 61 -14.16 -3.29 -4.66
CA ASN A 61 -13.47 -2.10 -5.16
C ASN A 61 -13.43 -0.98 -4.10
N ASN A 62 -14.46 -0.82 -3.29
CA ASN A 62 -14.46 0.13 -2.18
C ASN A 62 -13.43 -0.23 -1.09
N VAL A 63 -13.27 -1.52 -0.79
CA VAL A 63 -12.23 -2.00 0.13
C VAL A 63 -10.85 -1.66 -0.43
N VAL A 64 -10.58 -2.01 -1.69
CA VAL A 64 -9.31 -1.67 -2.37
C VAL A 64 -9.05 -0.17 -2.34
N ASN A 65 -10.01 0.66 -2.68
CA ASN A 65 -9.86 2.11 -2.63
C ASN A 65 -9.48 2.63 -1.23
N ARG A 66 -10.01 2.01 -0.17
CA ARG A 66 -9.65 2.36 1.21
C ARG A 66 -8.22 1.91 1.56
N MET A 67 -7.82 0.71 1.12
CA MET A 67 -6.47 0.20 1.35
C MET A 67 -5.41 1.05 0.64
N VAL A 68 -5.65 1.45 -0.60
CA VAL A 68 -4.79 2.38 -1.34
C VAL A 68 -4.65 3.72 -0.59
N LYS A 69 -5.76 4.28 -0.10
CA LYS A 69 -5.76 5.53 0.68
C LYS A 69 -5.04 5.41 2.02
N SER A 70 -4.99 4.23 2.62
CA SER A 70 -4.24 4.00 3.87
C SER A 70 -2.73 3.94 3.68
N GLY A 71 -2.25 3.92 2.43
CA GLY A 71 -0.82 3.98 2.10
C GLY A 71 -0.05 2.69 2.37
N THR A 72 -0.73 1.53 2.36
CA THR A 72 -0.06 0.23 2.51
C THR A 72 0.88 0.00 1.34
N GLN A 73 2.17 -0.21 1.62
CA GLN A 73 3.20 -0.39 0.61
C GLN A 73 3.47 -1.88 0.34
N GLY A 74 4.06 -2.19 -0.81
CA GLY A 74 4.44 -3.55 -1.18
C GLY A 74 3.28 -4.44 -1.62
N ILE A 75 2.14 -3.86 -1.98
CA ILE A 75 0.94 -4.56 -2.46
C ILE A 75 0.52 -3.96 -3.78
N GLU A 76 0.24 -4.80 -4.77
CA GLU A 76 -0.43 -4.42 -6.01
C GLU A 76 -1.95 -4.56 -5.86
N TYR A 77 -2.68 -3.52 -6.22
CA TYR A 77 -4.13 -3.49 -6.11
C TYR A 77 -4.78 -3.67 -7.47
N VAL A 78 -5.70 -4.64 -7.57
CA VAL A 78 -6.47 -4.93 -8.78
C VAL A 78 -7.95 -4.72 -8.51
N ALA A 79 -8.61 -3.89 -9.28
CA ALA A 79 -10.06 -3.71 -9.25
C ALA A 79 -10.71 -4.46 -10.41
N VAL A 80 -11.64 -5.35 -10.10
CA VAL A 80 -12.40 -6.14 -11.06
C VAL A 80 -13.88 -5.80 -10.95
N ASN A 81 -14.53 -5.43 -12.04
CA ASN A 81 -15.96 -5.12 -12.05
C ASN A 81 -16.59 -5.31 -13.42
N THR A 82 -17.90 -5.55 -13.44
CA THR A 82 -18.74 -5.49 -14.65
C THR A 82 -19.22 -4.07 -14.95
N ASP A 83 -19.11 -3.16 -13.99
CA ASP A 83 -19.50 -1.75 -14.13
C ASP A 83 -18.27 -0.89 -14.46
N LYS A 84 -18.28 -0.34 -15.68
CA LYS A 84 -17.21 0.52 -16.20
C LYS A 84 -17.10 1.85 -15.44
N GLN A 85 -18.20 2.40 -14.97
CA GLN A 85 -18.20 3.67 -14.25
C GLN A 85 -17.59 3.50 -12.87
N ALA A 86 -17.93 2.40 -12.19
CA ALA A 86 -17.31 2.06 -10.90
C ALA A 86 -15.79 1.85 -11.03
N LEU A 87 -15.31 1.23 -12.10
CA LEU A 87 -13.88 1.06 -12.37
C LEU A 87 -13.18 2.40 -12.68
N ALA A 88 -13.85 3.32 -13.36
CA ALA A 88 -13.26 4.61 -13.71
C ALA A 88 -12.81 5.39 -12.47
N VAL A 89 -13.58 5.33 -11.38
CA VAL A 89 -13.29 6.02 -10.11
C VAL A 89 -12.44 5.20 -9.12
N SER A 90 -12.05 3.99 -9.47
CA SER A 90 -11.18 3.16 -8.64
C SER A 90 -9.77 3.74 -8.55
N SER A 91 -9.15 3.60 -7.38
CA SER A 91 -7.76 4.00 -7.13
C SER A 91 -6.77 2.83 -7.27
N ALA A 92 -7.22 1.66 -7.71
CA ALA A 92 -6.38 0.48 -7.91
C ALA A 92 -5.35 0.70 -9.02
N ASP A 93 -4.19 0.02 -8.89
CA ASP A 93 -3.10 0.07 -9.87
C ASP A 93 -3.52 -0.53 -11.21
N GLN A 94 -4.30 -1.62 -11.15
CA GLN A 94 -4.88 -2.28 -12.32
C GLN A 94 -6.39 -2.29 -12.23
N LYS A 95 -7.04 -2.12 -13.36
CA LYS A 95 -8.51 -2.12 -13.48
C LYS A 95 -8.92 -3.06 -14.59
N ILE A 96 -9.76 -4.04 -14.26
CA ILE A 96 -10.21 -5.06 -15.19
C ILE A 96 -11.72 -5.00 -15.30
N GLN A 97 -12.21 -4.62 -16.46
CA GLN A 97 -13.61 -4.80 -16.79
C GLN A 97 -13.84 -6.25 -17.21
N ILE A 98 -14.78 -6.92 -16.57
CA ILE A 98 -15.19 -8.28 -16.91
C ILE A 98 -16.58 -8.29 -17.54
N GLY A 99 -16.84 -9.27 -18.41
CA GLY A 99 -18.13 -9.44 -19.05
C GLY A 99 -18.52 -8.28 -19.96
N GLU A 100 -17.58 -7.73 -20.71
CA GLU A 100 -17.82 -6.57 -21.59
C GLU A 100 -18.91 -6.86 -22.60
N LYS A 101 -18.90 -8.05 -23.21
CA LYS A 101 -19.94 -8.46 -24.21
C LYS A 101 -21.28 -8.75 -23.55
N LEU A 102 -21.24 -9.29 -22.30
CA LEU A 102 -22.45 -9.71 -21.60
C LEU A 102 -23.17 -8.54 -20.93
N THR A 103 -22.44 -7.60 -20.34
CA THR A 103 -23.01 -6.51 -19.52
C THR A 103 -22.92 -5.14 -20.16
N HIS A 104 -22.12 -5.00 -21.22
CA HIS A 104 -21.84 -3.71 -21.89
C HIS A 104 -21.34 -2.63 -20.90
N GLY A 105 -20.73 -3.05 -19.78
CA GLY A 105 -20.22 -2.15 -18.74
C GLY A 105 -21.29 -1.59 -17.80
N GLN A 106 -22.50 -2.13 -17.80
CA GLN A 106 -23.63 -1.64 -16.98
C GLN A 106 -23.79 -2.40 -15.65
N GLY A 107 -22.87 -3.29 -15.33
CA GLY A 107 -22.95 -4.10 -14.11
C GLY A 107 -23.73 -5.40 -14.32
N ALA A 108 -23.78 -6.22 -13.26
CA ALA A 108 -24.42 -7.54 -13.28
C ALA A 108 -25.91 -7.54 -12.86
N GLY A 109 -26.50 -6.36 -12.60
CA GLY A 109 -27.92 -6.26 -12.21
C GLY A 109 -28.31 -7.05 -10.97
N SER A 110 -27.39 -7.22 -10.01
CA SER A 110 -27.55 -8.05 -8.80
C SER A 110 -27.73 -9.56 -9.08
N ASP A 111 -27.43 -10.01 -10.30
CA ASP A 111 -27.51 -11.42 -10.70
C ASP A 111 -26.11 -12.07 -10.61
N PRO A 112 -25.89 -13.05 -9.67
CA PRO A 112 -24.63 -13.76 -9.53
C PRO A 112 -24.24 -14.60 -10.75
N ASP A 113 -25.19 -15.14 -11.51
CA ASP A 113 -24.90 -15.92 -12.71
C ASP A 113 -24.32 -15.03 -13.81
N VAL A 114 -24.81 -13.80 -13.94
CA VAL A 114 -24.19 -12.79 -14.81
C VAL A 114 -22.79 -12.46 -14.35
N GLY A 115 -22.56 -12.30 -13.04
CA GLY A 115 -21.24 -12.07 -12.46
C GLY A 115 -20.25 -13.20 -12.77
N LYS A 116 -20.67 -14.45 -12.59
CA LYS A 116 -19.87 -15.65 -12.88
C LYS A 116 -19.50 -15.72 -14.36
N ARG A 117 -20.50 -15.63 -15.25
CA ARG A 117 -20.28 -15.69 -16.70
C ARG A 117 -19.39 -14.55 -17.20
N SER A 118 -19.48 -13.38 -16.58
CA SER A 118 -18.60 -12.25 -16.87
C SER A 118 -17.15 -12.53 -16.52
N ALA A 119 -16.89 -13.20 -15.41
CA ALA A 119 -15.54 -13.63 -15.04
C ALA A 119 -15.02 -14.72 -15.97
N GLU A 120 -15.86 -15.69 -16.36
CA GLU A 120 -15.52 -16.74 -17.32
C GLU A 120 -15.18 -16.15 -18.71
N GLU A 121 -15.96 -15.18 -19.19
CA GLU A 121 -15.69 -14.46 -20.45
C GLU A 121 -14.29 -13.80 -20.43
N SER A 122 -13.91 -13.27 -19.28
CA SER A 122 -12.69 -12.48 -19.13
C SER A 122 -11.53 -13.26 -18.49
N ARG A 123 -11.62 -14.60 -18.42
CA ARG A 123 -10.67 -15.47 -17.74
C ARG A 123 -9.20 -15.18 -18.08
N ASN A 124 -8.89 -15.01 -19.35
CA ASN A 124 -7.52 -14.75 -19.79
C ASN A 124 -6.98 -13.41 -19.30
N ASN A 125 -7.81 -12.37 -19.26
CA ASN A 125 -7.42 -11.07 -18.76
C ASN A 125 -7.18 -11.09 -17.25
N ILE A 126 -8.01 -11.84 -16.52
CA ILE A 126 -7.85 -12.04 -15.08
C ILE A 126 -6.55 -12.81 -14.81
N ALA A 127 -6.33 -13.95 -15.48
CA ALA A 127 -5.13 -14.76 -15.33
C ALA A 127 -3.85 -13.93 -15.56
N LYS A 128 -3.82 -13.17 -16.66
CA LYS A 128 -2.68 -12.30 -16.98
C LYS A 128 -2.40 -11.25 -15.89
N SER A 129 -3.43 -10.72 -15.26
CA SER A 129 -3.25 -9.72 -14.20
C SER A 129 -2.74 -10.33 -12.89
N LEU A 130 -2.93 -11.62 -12.69
CA LEU A 130 -2.48 -12.36 -11.50
C LEU A 130 -1.12 -13.05 -11.69
N GLU A 131 -0.57 -13.03 -12.91
CA GLU A 131 0.76 -13.57 -13.19
C GLU A 131 1.81 -12.95 -12.26
N ASN A 132 2.78 -13.78 -11.86
CA ASN A 132 3.90 -13.43 -10.98
C ASN A 132 3.48 -12.96 -9.57
N ALA A 133 2.27 -13.28 -9.12
CA ALA A 133 1.88 -13.10 -7.73
C ALA A 133 2.27 -14.33 -6.91
N ASP A 134 3.00 -14.12 -5.80
CA ASP A 134 3.28 -15.17 -4.83
C ASP A 134 2.07 -15.41 -3.90
N MET A 135 1.23 -14.38 -3.73
CA MET A 135 0.02 -14.45 -2.92
C MET A 135 -1.06 -13.52 -3.46
N VAL A 136 -2.29 -14.03 -3.53
CA VAL A 136 -3.47 -13.27 -3.98
C VAL A 136 -4.53 -13.25 -2.89
N PHE A 137 -4.94 -12.06 -2.46
CA PHE A 137 -6.09 -11.86 -1.60
C PHE A 137 -7.28 -11.38 -2.44
N ILE A 138 -8.44 -11.99 -2.26
CA ILE A 138 -9.66 -11.61 -2.95
C ILE A 138 -10.65 -11.03 -1.94
N THR A 139 -11.12 -9.82 -2.19
CA THR A 139 -12.16 -9.17 -1.39
C THR A 139 -13.39 -8.88 -2.24
N ALA A 140 -14.55 -9.32 -1.75
CA ALA A 140 -15.82 -9.15 -2.45
C ALA A 140 -16.96 -8.96 -1.44
N GLY A 141 -17.98 -8.21 -1.82
CA GLY A 141 -19.25 -8.17 -1.08
C GLY A 141 -20.19 -9.26 -1.58
N MET A 142 -20.66 -10.09 -0.67
CA MET A 142 -21.65 -11.13 -0.97
C MET A 142 -23.07 -10.57 -0.97
N GLY A 143 -23.99 -11.23 -1.68
CA GLY A 143 -25.38 -10.81 -1.81
C GLY A 143 -25.67 -9.90 -3.02
N GLY A 144 -24.65 -9.47 -3.77
CA GLY A 144 -24.81 -8.77 -5.05
C GLY A 144 -24.51 -9.68 -6.25
N GLY A 145 -24.49 -9.12 -7.46
CA GLY A 145 -24.22 -9.86 -8.69
C GLY A 145 -22.75 -10.12 -8.93
N THR A 146 -21.97 -9.07 -9.20
CA THR A 146 -20.57 -9.20 -9.62
C THR A 146 -19.70 -9.85 -8.53
N GLY A 147 -19.73 -9.35 -7.29
CA GLY A 147 -18.90 -9.88 -6.20
C GLY A 147 -19.19 -11.35 -5.90
N THR A 148 -20.47 -11.69 -5.74
CA THR A 148 -20.91 -13.05 -5.43
C THR A 148 -20.57 -14.05 -6.54
N GLY A 149 -20.83 -13.66 -7.80
CA GLY A 149 -20.65 -14.57 -8.93
C GLY A 149 -19.21 -14.69 -9.41
N ALA A 150 -18.49 -13.57 -9.50
CA ALA A 150 -17.15 -13.55 -10.07
C ALA A 150 -16.04 -13.95 -9.09
N ALA A 151 -16.18 -13.69 -7.78
CA ALA A 151 -15.11 -13.97 -6.83
C ALA A 151 -14.67 -15.45 -6.79
N PRO A 152 -15.59 -16.45 -6.79
CA PRO A 152 -15.19 -17.86 -6.85
C PRO A 152 -14.41 -18.19 -8.13
N THR A 153 -14.85 -17.69 -9.28
CA THR A 153 -14.18 -17.90 -10.56
C THR A 153 -12.77 -17.28 -10.57
N ILE A 154 -12.61 -16.10 -9.98
CA ILE A 154 -11.31 -15.44 -9.86
C ILE A 154 -10.39 -16.21 -8.92
N ALA A 155 -10.92 -16.75 -7.83
CA ALA A 155 -10.17 -17.60 -6.90
C ALA A 155 -9.69 -18.90 -7.54
N ASP A 156 -10.46 -19.44 -8.46
CA ASP A 156 -10.10 -20.66 -9.22
C ASP A 156 -9.02 -20.38 -10.30
N ILE A 157 -8.85 -19.15 -10.68
CA ILE A 157 -7.83 -18.71 -11.65
C ILE A 157 -6.50 -18.39 -10.95
N ALA A 158 -6.55 -17.88 -9.70
CA ALA A 158 -5.39 -17.45 -8.93
C ALA A 158 -4.55 -18.61 -8.42
#